data_4ed124557172ee6833d9b3c13f17d295
#
_entry.id   4ed124557172ee6833d9b3c13f17d295
#
_cell.length_a   1.000
_cell.length_b   1.000
_cell.length_c   1.000
_cell.angle_alpha   90.00
_cell.angle_beta   90.00
_cell.angle_gamma   90.00
#
_symmetry.space_group_name_H-M   'P 1'
#
loop_
_entity.id
_entity.type
_entity.pdbx_description
1 polymer ?
#
loop_
_entity_poly.entity_id
_entity_poly.type
_entity_poly.pdbx_seq_one_letter_code
_entity_poly.pdbx_strand_id
1 'polypeptide(L)'
;MSFAARLAAARRGQADADDIADLARLALDEGEEEQALPLVLAAASRADAARLWQWAGLLQRGLDAHADAIDSFAKAARLAPDDASIAHGRARVAFEAGLDAVSLFEAAERLGPPNGDVLIGLAAARWAAGQGEAAEAALDAIVAQVPLWLQGHMQLAQLRALMGRREAATASFERALVQEPASLPLWRGLLDLHLQREDHAAQAEAVARAVAAGVAEADVADHAAIAAAELGQADRADRLFETLPGEAMRIATRIWRVRHLLRGARFPQAGPLVDAEIEAGGARRAAIWPYALLLWRLTDDPRYAWLAGDPGLVRTFDLRDRLPPLDALAAHLRTLHVARSEYLDQSVRGGTQTDGPLFSRIDPLTQALRAAVVGAIDAYVAALPAPDPSHPLLGVRRDRRRRFAGSWSVRLRGAGYHANHVHPQGWISSALYVALPETRPGDAPEAGWLALGEPQAALGLDLPPTRMVEPVAGRLVLFPSWMWHGTRPFVEGERLTVAFDVAPPR
;
A
#
# COMPACT_ATOMS: atom_id res chain seq x y z
N MET A 1 -7.53 19.49 -24.79
CA MET A 1 -6.10 19.83 -25.03
C MET A 1 -5.22 18.94 -24.17
N SER A 2 -4.04 18.50 -24.66
CA SER A 2 -3.06 17.74 -23.86
C SER A 2 -2.42 18.59 -22.78
N PHE A 3 -1.82 17.94 -21.76
CA PHE A 3 -1.05 18.62 -20.71
C PHE A 3 0.00 19.57 -21.30
N ALA A 4 0.82 19.09 -22.25
CA ALA A 4 1.88 19.88 -22.87
C ALA A 4 1.38 21.15 -23.55
N ALA A 5 0.22 21.08 -24.24
CA ALA A 5 -0.38 22.24 -24.91
C ALA A 5 -0.90 23.28 -23.89
N ARG A 6 -1.56 22.83 -22.81
CA ARG A 6 -2.01 23.71 -21.71
C ARG A 6 -0.83 24.32 -20.96
N LEU A 7 0.19 23.54 -20.68
CA LEU A 7 1.41 24.02 -20.03
C LEU A 7 2.08 25.14 -20.85
N ALA A 8 2.18 24.96 -22.17
CA ALA A 8 2.74 25.98 -23.06
C ALA A 8 1.89 27.26 -23.11
N ALA A 9 0.55 27.14 -23.12
CA ALA A 9 -0.35 28.29 -23.06
C ALA A 9 -0.22 29.04 -21.73
N ALA A 10 -0.19 28.33 -20.61
CA ALA A 10 -0.02 28.90 -19.28
C ALA A 10 1.33 29.63 -19.13
N ARG A 11 2.42 29.05 -19.64
CA ARG A 11 3.75 29.71 -19.66
C ARG A 11 3.79 30.99 -20.48
N ARG A 12 2.96 31.11 -21.51
CA ARG A 12 2.82 32.34 -22.31
C ARG A 12 1.87 33.37 -21.70
N GLY A 13 1.24 33.07 -20.57
CA GLY A 13 0.24 33.95 -19.93
C GLY A 13 -1.09 33.98 -20.67
N GLN A 14 -1.42 32.99 -21.49
CA GLN A 14 -2.62 32.89 -22.32
C GLN A 14 -3.72 32.03 -21.68
N ALA A 15 -3.50 31.53 -20.46
CA ALA A 15 -4.42 30.68 -19.73
C ALA A 15 -5.22 31.50 -18.71
N ASP A 16 -6.51 31.31 -18.67
CA ASP A 16 -7.40 31.85 -17.62
C ASP A 16 -7.41 30.92 -16.38
N ALA A 17 -8.24 31.21 -15.39
CA ALA A 17 -8.32 30.44 -14.15
C ALA A 17 -8.82 29.00 -14.36
N ASP A 18 -9.74 28.78 -15.29
CA ASP A 18 -10.27 27.46 -15.61
C ASP A 18 -9.23 26.62 -16.38
N ASP A 19 -8.50 27.23 -17.30
CA ASP A 19 -7.38 26.61 -18.01
C ASP A 19 -6.27 26.14 -17.03
N ILE A 20 -5.97 26.97 -16.02
CA ILE A 20 -4.99 26.63 -14.98
C ILE A 20 -5.51 25.51 -14.08
N ALA A 21 -6.79 25.48 -13.72
CA ALA A 21 -7.39 24.40 -12.95
C ALA A 21 -7.36 23.07 -13.74
N ASP A 22 -7.67 23.11 -15.03
CA ASP A 22 -7.56 21.94 -15.92
C ASP A 22 -6.11 21.46 -16.09
N LEU A 23 -5.14 22.40 -16.17
CA LEU A 23 -3.71 22.06 -16.17
C LEU A 23 -3.33 21.33 -14.90
N ALA A 24 -3.80 21.81 -13.74
CA ALA A 24 -3.52 21.16 -12.46
C ALA A 24 -4.09 19.74 -12.38
N ARG A 25 -5.33 19.55 -12.86
CA ARG A 25 -5.97 18.23 -12.95
C ARG A 25 -5.17 17.26 -13.81
N LEU A 26 -4.82 17.67 -15.03
CA LEU A 26 -4.01 16.86 -15.94
C LEU A 26 -2.63 16.55 -15.36
N ALA A 27 -2.03 17.50 -14.63
CA ALA A 27 -0.74 17.29 -13.96
C ALA A 27 -0.82 16.16 -12.93
N LEU A 28 -1.91 16.08 -12.14
CA LEU A 28 -2.12 14.97 -11.20
C LEU A 28 -2.33 13.63 -11.93
N ASP A 29 -3.09 13.66 -13.05
CA ASP A 29 -3.38 12.45 -13.82
C ASP A 29 -2.11 11.88 -14.50
N GLU A 30 -1.25 12.78 -15.02
CA GLU A 30 -0.03 12.43 -15.78
C GLU A 30 1.25 12.40 -14.93
N GLY A 31 1.20 12.78 -13.65
CA GLY A 31 2.36 12.83 -12.75
C GLY A 31 3.30 14.01 -13.03
N GLU A 32 2.78 15.11 -13.56
CA GLU A 32 3.53 16.32 -13.96
C GLU A 32 3.36 17.51 -13.00
N GLU A 33 3.06 17.24 -11.73
CA GLU A 33 2.75 18.23 -10.70
C GLU A 33 3.87 19.28 -10.54
N GLU A 34 5.13 18.87 -10.67
CA GLU A 34 6.31 19.75 -10.55
C GLU A 34 6.29 20.88 -11.60
N GLN A 35 5.78 20.60 -12.80
CA GLN A 35 5.70 21.57 -13.87
C GLN A 35 4.51 22.52 -13.75
N ALA A 36 3.39 22.02 -13.22
CA ALA A 36 2.16 22.79 -13.09
C ALA A 36 2.14 23.68 -11.83
N LEU A 37 2.68 23.19 -10.71
CA LEU A 37 2.59 23.84 -9.40
C LEU A 37 3.02 25.33 -9.40
N PRO A 38 4.16 25.75 -9.99
CA PRO A 38 4.55 27.16 -10.00
C PRO A 38 3.52 28.06 -10.71
N LEU A 39 2.92 27.56 -11.78
CA LEU A 39 1.92 28.32 -12.56
C LEU A 39 0.59 28.43 -11.79
N VAL A 40 0.18 27.35 -11.13
CA VAL A 40 -1.03 27.33 -10.29
C VAL A 40 -0.87 28.28 -9.10
N LEU A 41 0.27 28.25 -8.40
CA LEU A 41 0.56 29.17 -7.30
C LEU A 41 0.56 30.63 -7.73
N ALA A 42 1.18 30.94 -8.89
CA ALA A 42 1.20 32.28 -9.43
C ALA A 42 -0.22 32.77 -9.82
N ALA A 43 -1.04 31.90 -10.40
CA ALA A 43 -2.42 32.23 -10.75
C ALA A 43 -3.30 32.39 -9.49
N ALA A 44 -3.17 31.48 -8.51
CA ALA A 44 -3.91 31.54 -7.24
C ALA A 44 -3.63 32.83 -6.48
N SER A 45 -2.36 33.27 -6.44
CA SER A 45 -1.96 34.51 -5.76
C SER A 45 -2.47 35.77 -6.46
N ARG A 46 -2.63 35.75 -7.79
CA ARG A 46 -3.15 36.90 -8.56
C ARG A 46 -4.64 37.04 -8.51
N ALA A 47 -5.36 35.91 -8.62
CA ALA A 47 -6.83 35.91 -8.71
C ALA A 47 -7.53 35.85 -7.35
N ASP A 48 -6.78 35.53 -6.26
CA ASP A 48 -7.31 35.25 -4.93
C ASP A 48 -8.52 34.29 -4.98
N ALA A 49 -8.35 33.22 -5.78
CA ALA A 49 -9.41 32.27 -6.09
C ALA A 49 -9.27 30.99 -5.26
N ALA A 50 -10.29 30.66 -4.46
CA ALA A 50 -10.32 29.48 -3.59
C ALA A 50 -10.00 28.19 -4.34
N ARG A 51 -10.59 28.00 -5.54
CA ARG A 51 -10.39 26.82 -6.38
C ARG A 51 -8.93 26.64 -6.81
N LEU A 52 -8.22 27.72 -7.12
CA LEU A 52 -6.80 27.61 -7.50
C LEU A 52 -5.92 27.30 -6.31
N TRP A 53 -6.21 27.83 -5.12
CA TRP A 53 -5.53 27.44 -3.88
C TRP A 53 -5.80 25.97 -3.50
N GLN A 54 -7.01 25.47 -3.74
CA GLN A 54 -7.33 24.04 -3.60
C GLN A 54 -6.47 23.18 -4.53
N TRP A 55 -6.37 23.55 -5.82
CA TRP A 55 -5.51 22.84 -6.77
C TRP A 55 -4.03 22.90 -6.38
N ALA A 56 -3.55 24.06 -5.91
CA ALA A 56 -2.19 24.17 -5.38
C ALA A 56 -1.96 23.17 -4.23
N GLY A 57 -2.90 23.09 -3.28
CA GLY A 57 -2.82 22.13 -2.17
C GLY A 57 -2.83 20.68 -2.63
N LEU A 58 -3.64 20.32 -3.64
CA LEU A 58 -3.68 18.98 -4.22
C LEU A 58 -2.35 18.61 -4.91
N LEU A 59 -1.77 19.53 -5.69
CA LEU A 59 -0.47 19.33 -6.34
C LEU A 59 0.66 19.19 -5.30
N GLN A 60 0.67 20.04 -4.27
CA GLN A 60 1.65 19.99 -3.18
C GLN A 60 1.54 18.67 -2.40
N ARG A 61 0.31 18.19 -2.12
CA ARG A 61 0.07 16.88 -1.52
C ARG A 61 0.62 15.75 -2.42
N GLY A 62 0.37 15.81 -3.74
CA GLY A 62 0.91 14.86 -4.72
C GLY A 62 2.45 14.85 -4.77
N LEU A 63 3.08 15.94 -4.38
CA LEU A 63 4.54 16.09 -4.27
C LEU A 63 5.08 15.78 -2.86
N ASP A 64 4.28 15.22 -1.96
CA ASP A 64 4.61 15.01 -0.55
C ASP A 64 5.03 16.29 0.22
N ALA A 65 4.58 17.45 -0.23
CA ALA A 65 4.84 18.76 0.38
C ALA A 65 3.65 19.16 1.31
N HIS A 66 3.41 18.34 2.35
CA HIS A 66 2.20 18.47 3.17
C HIS A 66 2.12 19.77 3.98
N ALA A 67 3.26 20.32 4.43
CA ALA A 67 3.27 21.63 5.10
C ALA A 67 2.74 22.75 4.19
N ASP A 68 3.23 22.81 2.94
CA ASP A 68 2.77 23.78 1.95
C ASP A 68 1.31 23.54 1.56
N ALA A 69 0.89 22.26 1.46
CA ALA A 69 -0.48 21.90 1.16
C ALA A 69 -1.48 22.38 2.24
N ILE A 70 -1.10 22.27 3.52
CA ILE A 70 -1.89 22.80 4.65
C ILE A 70 -2.12 24.30 4.47
N ASP A 71 -1.08 25.07 4.15
CA ASP A 71 -1.16 26.51 3.95
C ASP A 71 -2.06 26.86 2.76
N SER A 72 -1.96 26.14 1.65
CA SER A 72 -2.78 26.33 0.46
C SER A 72 -4.26 26.03 0.75
N PHE A 73 -4.57 24.91 1.40
CA PHE A 73 -5.94 24.59 1.82
C PHE A 73 -6.48 25.57 2.87
N ALA A 74 -5.65 26.09 3.77
CA ALA A 74 -6.07 27.12 4.70
C ALA A 74 -6.45 28.43 3.99
N LYS A 75 -5.73 28.81 2.94
CA LYS A 75 -6.10 29.96 2.08
C LYS A 75 -7.40 29.70 1.33
N ALA A 76 -7.54 28.53 0.71
CA ALA A 76 -8.78 28.13 0.02
C ALA A 76 -9.99 28.20 0.94
N ALA A 77 -9.89 27.64 2.17
CA ALA A 77 -10.97 27.61 3.15
C ALA A 77 -11.35 29.01 3.69
N ARG A 78 -10.41 29.96 3.73
CA ARG A 78 -10.75 31.36 4.08
C ARG A 78 -11.56 32.05 2.99
N LEU A 79 -11.30 31.73 1.73
CA LEU A 79 -11.97 32.32 0.57
C LEU A 79 -13.34 31.67 0.29
N ALA A 80 -13.50 30.39 0.62
CA ALA A 80 -14.74 29.64 0.45
C ALA A 80 -14.99 28.74 1.69
N PRO A 81 -15.43 29.32 2.83
CA PRO A 81 -15.58 28.60 4.09
C PRO A 81 -16.65 27.49 4.05
N ASP A 82 -17.63 27.62 3.17
CA ASP A 82 -18.76 26.68 3.06
C ASP A 82 -18.56 25.62 1.95
N ASP A 83 -17.38 25.58 1.32
CA ASP A 83 -17.08 24.58 0.30
C ASP A 83 -16.67 23.24 0.93
N ALA A 84 -17.54 22.24 0.80
CA ALA A 84 -17.35 20.89 1.36
C ALA A 84 -16.10 20.19 0.81
N SER A 85 -15.74 20.41 -0.47
CA SER A 85 -14.59 19.75 -1.09
C SER A 85 -13.27 20.34 -0.57
N ILE A 86 -13.22 21.64 -0.33
CA ILE A 86 -12.09 22.34 0.29
C ILE A 86 -11.96 21.90 1.76
N ALA A 87 -13.08 21.84 2.49
CA ALA A 87 -13.09 21.37 3.88
C ALA A 87 -12.56 19.92 3.99
N HIS A 88 -13.01 19.03 3.11
CA HIS A 88 -12.52 17.64 3.05
C HIS A 88 -11.02 17.60 2.71
N GLY A 89 -10.58 18.31 1.67
CA GLY A 89 -9.16 18.35 1.30
C GLY A 89 -8.27 18.86 2.45
N ARG A 90 -8.73 19.89 3.17
CA ARG A 90 -8.05 20.42 4.37
C ARG A 90 -7.96 19.38 5.49
N ALA A 91 -9.06 18.68 5.78
CA ALA A 91 -9.10 17.63 6.80
C ALA A 91 -8.14 16.49 6.46
N ARG A 92 -8.14 16.04 5.21
CA ARG A 92 -7.30 14.96 4.73
C ARG A 92 -5.81 15.30 4.80
N VAL A 93 -5.42 16.48 4.33
CA VAL A 93 -4.01 16.90 4.38
C VAL A 93 -3.53 17.09 5.82
N ALA A 94 -4.36 17.63 6.72
CA ALA A 94 -4.03 17.74 8.13
C ALA A 94 -3.83 16.37 8.79
N PHE A 95 -4.71 15.40 8.49
CA PHE A 95 -4.60 14.02 8.98
C PHE A 95 -3.30 13.34 8.49
N GLU A 96 -3.02 13.40 7.19
CA GLU A 96 -1.81 12.83 6.59
C GLU A 96 -0.54 13.49 7.17
N ALA A 97 -0.59 14.78 7.44
CA ALA A 97 0.49 15.53 8.10
C ALA A 97 0.68 15.18 9.61
N GLY A 98 -0.16 14.32 10.15
CA GLY A 98 -0.10 13.88 11.55
C GLY A 98 -0.65 14.88 12.55
N LEU A 99 -1.49 15.81 12.11
CA LEU A 99 -2.20 16.77 12.96
C LEU A 99 -3.54 16.19 13.43
N ASP A 100 -4.09 16.74 14.50
CA ASP A 100 -5.47 16.44 14.90
C ASP A 100 -6.44 16.96 13.82
N ALA A 101 -7.18 16.04 13.22
CA ALA A 101 -8.09 16.32 12.11
C ALA A 101 -9.55 15.99 12.42
N VAL A 102 -9.89 15.54 13.63
CA VAL A 102 -11.27 15.13 13.98
C VAL A 102 -12.25 16.27 13.69
N SER A 103 -12.01 17.46 14.27
CA SER A 103 -12.87 18.62 14.07
C SER A 103 -12.96 19.10 12.61
N LEU A 104 -11.89 18.90 11.84
CA LEU A 104 -11.86 19.27 10.42
C LEU A 104 -12.72 18.32 9.59
N PHE A 105 -12.67 17.01 9.83
CA PHE A 105 -13.56 16.03 9.17
C PHE A 105 -15.02 16.22 9.60
N GLU A 106 -15.30 16.52 10.86
CA GLU A 106 -16.65 16.86 11.32
C GLU A 106 -17.20 18.12 10.65
N ALA A 107 -16.34 19.11 10.40
CA ALA A 107 -16.73 20.30 9.62
C ALA A 107 -17.05 19.93 8.15
N ALA A 108 -16.22 19.10 7.51
CA ALA A 108 -16.46 18.63 6.16
C ALA A 108 -17.76 17.81 6.03
N GLU A 109 -18.06 16.97 7.02
CA GLU A 109 -19.31 16.20 7.08
C GLU A 109 -20.55 17.10 7.16
N ARG A 110 -20.49 18.20 7.95
CA ARG A 110 -21.62 19.13 8.08
C ARG A 110 -21.87 19.97 6.82
N LEU A 111 -20.84 20.24 6.02
CA LEU A 111 -20.93 21.13 4.85
C LEU A 111 -21.43 20.44 3.59
N GLY A 112 -21.38 19.13 3.51
CA GLY A 112 -21.72 18.38 2.31
C GLY A 112 -22.75 17.27 2.53
N PRO A 113 -23.25 16.68 1.44
CA PRO A 113 -24.04 15.47 1.54
C PRO A 113 -23.15 14.32 2.10
N PRO A 114 -23.78 13.24 2.61
CA PRO A 114 -23.03 12.08 3.09
C PRO A 114 -22.00 11.60 2.05
N ASN A 115 -20.73 11.55 2.46
CA ASN A 115 -19.61 11.19 1.60
C ASN A 115 -18.76 10.11 2.27
N GLY A 116 -18.62 8.95 1.63
CA GLY A 116 -17.90 7.81 2.18
C GLY A 116 -16.45 8.12 2.53
N ASP A 117 -15.74 8.92 1.72
CA ASP A 117 -14.35 9.28 1.99
C ASP A 117 -14.21 10.20 3.22
N VAL A 118 -15.18 11.10 3.44
CA VAL A 118 -15.23 11.94 4.66
C VAL A 118 -15.48 11.07 5.89
N LEU A 119 -16.42 10.13 5.81
CA LEU A 119 -16.77 9.21 6.92
C LEU A 119 -15.61 8.29 7.30
N ILE A 120 -14.90 7.74 6.31
CA ILE A 120 -13.71 6.93 6.52
C ILE A 120 -12.58 7.78 7.12
N GLY A 121 -12.36 8.98 6.58
CA GLY A 121 -11.36 9.92 7.10
C GLY A 121 -11.64 10.32 8.55
N LEU A 122 -12.91 10.56 8.90
CA LEU A 122 -13.32 10.85 10.28
C LEU A 122 -13.08 9.66 11.21
N ALA A 123 -13.40 8.45 10.77
CA ALA A 123 -13.12 7.24 11.55
C ALA A 123 -11.61 7.03 11.77
N ALA A 124 -10.80 7.24 10.75
CA ALA A 124 -9.35 7.16 10.86
C ALA A 124 -8.77 8.25 11.78
N ALA A 125 -9.28 9.49 11.68
CA ALA A 125 -8.87 10.60 12.56
C ALA A 125 -9.24 10.33 14.02
N ARG A 126 -10.46 9.82 14.30
CA ARG A 126 -10.88 9.41 15.63
C ARG A 126 -10.04 8.25 16.18
N TRP A 127 -9.72 7.27 15.34
CA TRP A 127 -8.80 6.17 15.70
C TRP A 127 -7.43 6.71 16.13
N ALA A 128 -6.82 7.58 15.32
CA ALA A 128 -5.53 8.20 15.61
C ALA A 128 -5.55 9.06 16.88
N ALA A 129 -6.70 9.67 17.20
CA ALA A 129 -6.94 10.44 18.44
C ALA A 129 -7.28 9.57 19.66
N GLY A 130 -7.20 8.22 19.54
CA GLY A 130 -7.51 7.29 20.63
C GLY A 130 -9.02 7.09 20.88
N GLN A 131 -9.89 7.54 19.98
CA GLN A 131 -11.34 7.44 20.07
C GLN A 131 -11.89 6.24 19.25
N GLY A 132 -11.18 5.10 19.29
CA GLY A 132 -11.49 3.94 18.46
C GLY A 132 -12.90 3.36 18.64
N GLU A 133 -13.40 3.33 19.89
CA GLU A 133 -14.77 2.85 20.17
C GLU A 133 -15.84 3.76 19.53
N ALA A 134 -15.63 5.08 19.55
CA ALA A 134 -16.53 6.02 18.90
C ALA A 134 -16.48 5.90 17.37
N ALA A 135 -15.30 5.68 16.80
CA ALA A 135 -15.13 5.44 15.38
C ALA A 135 -15.83 4.16 14.91
N GLU A 136 -15.69 3.07 15.67
CA GLU A 136 -16.37 1.81 15.39
C GLU A 136 -17.88 1.95 15.46
N ALA A 137 -18.40 2.51 16.55
CA ALA A 137 -19.84 2.68 16.74
C ALA A 137 -20.48 3.53 15.62
N ALA A 138 -19.79 4.60 15.18
CA ALA A 138 -20.25 5.44 14.08
C ALA A 138 -20.27 4.67 12.75
N LEU A 139 -19.19 3.97 12.38
CA LEU A 139 -19.16 3.16 11.15
C LEU A 139 -20.18 2.04 11.19
N ASP A 140 -20.32 1.34 12.34
CA ASP A 140 -21.28 0.24 12.49
C ASP A 140 -22.73 0.71 12.30
N ALA A 141 -23.07 1.88 12.82
CA ALA A 141 -24.40 2.48 12.63
C ALA A 141 -24.66 2.85 11.16
N ILE A 142 -23.65 3.38 10.45
CA ILE A 142 -23.79 3.78 9.04
C ILE A 142 -23.93 2.55 8.13
N VAL A 143 -23.09 1.52 8.30
CA VAL A 143 -23.21 0.31 7.47
C VAL A 143 -24.50 -0.47 7.75
N ALA A 144 -25.09 -0.33 8.93
CA ALA A 144 -26.41 -0.89 9.22
C ALA A 144 -27.54 -0.17 8.46
N GLN A 145 -27.39 1.14 8.21
CA GLN A 145 -28.35 1.93 7.43
C GLN A 145 -28.12 1.83 5.92
N VAL A 146 -26.87 1.63 5.49
CA VAL A 146 -26.44 1.56 4.09
C VAL A 146 -25.69 0.23 3.87
N PRO A 147 -26.41 -0.92 3.85
CA PRO A 147 -25.76 -2.25 3.81
C PRO A 147 -24.88 -2.51 2.60
N LEU A 148 -25.11 -1.81 1.48
CA LEU A 148 -24.31 -1.94 0.26
C LEU A 148 -23.07 -1.02 0.22
N TRP A 149 -22.77 -0.28 1.27
CA TRP A 149 -21.53 0.47 1.36
C TRP A 149 -20.34 -0.42 1.75
N LEU A 150 -19.83 -1.18 0.76
CA LEU A 150 -18.79 -2.20 0.95
C LEU A 150 -17.52 -1.64 1.57
N GLN A 151 -17.10 -0.43 1.15
CA GLN A 151 -15.92 0.22 1.68
C GLN A 151 -16.05 0.49 3.19
N GLY A 152 -17.26 0.85 3.66
CA GLY A 152 -17.55 1.04 5.08
C GLY A 152 -17.40 -0.26 5.88
N HIS A 153 -17.91 -1.39 5.36
CA HIS A 153 -17.72 -2.69 5.97
C HIS A 153 -16.25 -3.11 6.07
N MET A 154 -15.47 -2.90 5.01
CA MET A 154 -14.05 -3.21 5.00
C MET A 154 -13.28 -2.35 6.01
N GLN A 155 -13.59 -1.04 6.08
CA GLN A 155 -12.97 -0.13 7.04
C GLN A 155 -13.32 -0.51 8.50
N LEU A 156 -14.56 -0.90 8.75
CA LEU A 156 -15.01 -1.37 10.06
C LEU A 156 -14.32 -2.69 10.45
N ALA A 157 -14.17 -3.62 9.52
CA ALA A 157 -13.44 -4.87 9.72
C ALA A 157 -11.98 -4.60 10.11
N GLN A 158 -11.32 -3.70 9.38
CA GLN A 158 -9.94 -3.28 9.66
C GLN A 158 -9.81 -2.62 11.04
N LEU A 159 -10.71 -1.69 11.37
CA LEU A 159 -10.71 -1.00 12.66
C LEU A 159 -10.88 -2.00 13.82
N ARG A 160 -11.81 -2.95 13.70
CA ARG A 160 -12.01 -4.03 14.68
C ARG A 160 -10.75 -4.87 14.87
N ALA A 161 -10.08 -5.22 13.76
CA ALA A 161 -8.81 -5.94 13.84
C ALA A 161 -7.74 -5.15 14.60
N LEU A 162 -7.53 -3.87 14.26
CA LEU A 162 -6.57 -2.98 14.92
C LEU A 162 -6.84 -2.80 16.43
N MET A 163 -8.11 -2.90 16.83
CA MET A 163 -8.54 -2.89 18.23
C MET A 163 -8.34 -4.25 18.94
N GLY A 164 -7.82 -5.27 18.23
CA GLY A 164 -7.62 -6.63 18.76
C GLY A 164 -8.88 -7.51 18.71
N ARG A 165 -9.91 -7.13 17.97
CA ARG A 165 -11.19 -7.87 17.82
C ARG A 165 -11.31 -8.50 16.42
N ARG A 166 -10.28 -9.26 16.00
CA ARG A 166 -10.19 -9.88 14.66
C ARG A 166 -11.35 -10.81 14.35
N GLU A 167 -11.90 -11.49 15.34
CA GLU A 167 -13.07 -12.39 15.23
C GLU A 167 -14.35 -11.65 14.85
N ALA A 168 -14.45 -10.37 15.21
CA ALA A 168 -15.59 -9.52 14.87
C ALA A 168 -15.48 -8.83 13.49
N ALA A 169 -14.41 -9.07 12.74
CA ALA A 169 -14.15 -8.39 11.47
C ALA A 169 -15.26 -8.62 10.44
N THR A 170 -15.82 -9.83 10.37
CA THR A 170 -16.88 -10.22 9.41
C THR A 170 -18.30 -9.83 9.85
N ALA A 171 -18.50 -9.45 11.12
CA ALA A 171 -19.83 -9.33 11.72
C ALA A 171 -20.77 -8.35 11.00
N SER A 172 -20.26 -7.26 10.43
CA SER A 172 -21.09 -6.30 9.72
C SER A 172 -21.60 -6.84 8.37
N PHE A 173 -20.75 -7.58 7.63
CA PHE A 173 -21.17 -8.29 6.41
C PHE A 173 -22.19 -9.37 6.71
N GLU A 174 -21.98 -10.16 7.76
CA GLU A 174 -22.91 -11.22 8.16
C GLU A 174 -24.29 -10.66 8.52
N ARG A 175 -24.36 -9.55 9.24
CA ARG A 175 -25.63 -8.86 9.52
C ARG A 175 -26.31 -8.33 8.26
N ALA A 176 -25.55 -7.76 7.33
CA ALA A 176 -26.09 -7.26 6.07
C ALA A 176 -26.65 -8.41 5.20
N LEU A 177 -25.97 -9.55 5.16
CA LEU A 177 -26.39 -10.75 4.43
C LEU A 177 -27.64 -11.43 5.04
N VAL A 178 -27.96 -11.22 6.31
CA VAL A 178 -29.26 -11.64 6.86
C VAL A 178 -30.41 -10.85 6.24
N GLN A 179 -30.20 -9.57 5.92
CA GLN A 179 -31.23 -8.71 5.30
C GLN A 179 -31.26 -8.90 3.77
N GLU A 180 -30.12 -9.10 3.15
CA GLU A 180 -29.93 -9.19 1.70
C GLU A 180 -29.20 -10.50 1.33
N PRO A 181 -29.83 -11.68 1.54
CA PRO A 181 -29.13 -12.98 1.47
C PRO A 181 -28.60 -13.33 0.07
N ALA A 182 -29.20 -12.80 -1.01
CA ALA A 182 -28.75 -13.02 -2.39
C ALA A 182 -27.86 -11.89 -2.95
N SER A 183 -27.42 -10.95 -2.10
CA SER A 183 -26.62 -9.81 -2.54
C SER A 183 -25.20 -10.23 -2.95
N LEU A 184 -24.94 -10.32 -4.25
CA LEU A 184 -23.60 -10.60 -4.79
C LEU A 184 -22.52 -9.62 -4.29
N PRO A 185 -22.76 -8.28 -4.24
CA PRO A 185 -21.75 -7.36 -3.72
C PRO A 185 -21.34 -7.66 -2.28
N LEU A 186 -22.28 -7.96 -1.39
CA LEU A 186 -21.99 -8.30 0.01
C LEU A 186 -21.21 -9.60 0.13
N TRP A 187 -21.61 -10.63 -0.62
CA TRP A 187 -20.87 -11.89 -0.65
C TRP A 187 -19.44 -11.70 -1.15
N ARG A 188 -19.24 -10.96 -2.25
CA ARG A 188 -17.89 -10.66 -2.74
C ARG A 188 -17.05 -9.88 -1.73
N GLY A 189 -17.64 -8.89 -1.05
CA GLY A 189 -16.95 -8.17 0.02
C GLY A 189 -16.53 -9.09 1.18
N LEU A 190 -17.40 -10.02 1.62
CA LEU A 190 -17.06 -11.00 2.64
C LEU A 190 -15.98 -11.98 2.17
N LEU A 191 -16.05 -12.44 0.91
CA LEU A 191 -15.06 -13.34 0.31
C LEU A 191 -13.69 -12.67 0.16
N ASP A 192 -13.65 -11.40 -0.26
CA ASP A 192 -12.41 -10.60 -0.32
C ASP A 192 -11.84 -10.40 1.09
N LEU A 193 -12.66 -10.20 2.11
CA LEU A 193 -12.23 -10.09 3.51
C LEU A 193 -11.61 -11.40 4.02
N HIS A 194 -12.21 -12.56 3.73
CA HIS A 194 -11.63 -13.86 4.08
C HIS A 194 -10.29 -14.08 3.35
N LEU A 195 -10.22 -13.71 2.08
CA LEU A 195 -8.98 -13.79 1.29
C LEU A 195 -7.85 -12.93 1.90
N GLN A 196 -8.15 -11.69 2.30
CA GLN A 196 -7.19 -10.80 2.98
C GLN A 196 -6.69 -11.36 4.32
N ARG A 197 -7.56 -12.09 5.02
CA ARG A 197 -7.21 -12.75 6.28
C ARG A 197 -6.48 -14.08 6.09
N GLU A 198 -6.27 -14.53 4.85
CA GLU A 198 -5.74 -15.85 4.51
C GLU A 198 -6.58 -17.00 5.11
N ASP A 199 -7.88 -16.74 5.37
CA ASP A 199 -8.81 -17.74 5.93
C ASP A 199 -9.55 -18.46 4.80
N HIS A 200 -8.83 -19.34 4.12
CA HIS A 200 -9.36 -20.04 2.95
C HIS A 200 -10.42 -21.08 3.29
N ALA A 201 -10.48 -21.57 4.52
CA ALA A 201 -11.53 -22.45 4.97
C ALA A 201 -12.86 -21.70 5.10
N ALA A 202 -12.85 -20.55 5.77
CA ALA A 202 -14.03 -19.69 5.86
C ALA A 202 -14.43 -19.12 4.49
N GLN A 203 -13.44 -18.83 3.60
CA GLN A 203 -13.72 -18.43 2.22
C GLN A 203 -14.49 -19.50 1.45
N ALA A 204 -14.08 -20.78 1.54
CA ALA A 204 -14.77 -21.90 0.89
C ALA A 204 -16.20 -22.10 1.44
N GLU A 205 -16.38 -21.96 2.75
CA GLU A 205 -17.70 -22.02 3.38
C GLU A 205 -18.61 -20.87 2.92
N ALA A 206 -18.06 -19.63 2.88
CA ALA A 206 -18.80 -18.46 2.41
C ALA A 206 -19.22 -18.60 0.94
N VAL A 207 -18.39 -19.20 0.06
CA VAL A 207 -18.79 -19.55 -1.32
C VAL A 207 -20.00 -20.48 -1.32
N ALA A 208 -19.97 -21.56 -0.54
CA ALA A 208 -21.08 -22.51 -0.51
C ALA A 208 -22.37 -21.86 0.02
N ARG A 209 -22.28 -20.99 1.02
CA ARG A 209 -23.41 -20.24 1.57
C ARG A 209 -23.97 -19.24 0.54
N ALA A 210 -23.13 -18.55 -0.22
CA ALA A 210 -23.55 -17.63 -1.27
C ALA A 210 -24.38 -18.34 -2.34
N VAL A 211 -23.88 -19.50 -2.82
CA VAL A 211 -24.62 -20.32 -3.81
C VAL A 211 -25.96 -20.83 -3.24
N ALA A 212 -25.96 -21.31 -2.01
CA ALA A 212 -27.20 -21.75 -1.32
C ALA A 212 -28.20 -20.59 -1.14
N ALA A 213 -27.71 -19.35 -1.03
CA ALA A 213 -28.54 -18.14 -0.95
C ALA A 213 -29.03 -17.62 -2.31
N GLY A 214 -28.67 -18.30 -3.42
CA GLY A 214 -29.14 -17.97 -4.77
C GLY A 214 -28.16 -17.14 -5.62
N VAL A 215 -26.94 -16.92 -5.16
CA VAL A 215 -25.87 -16.32 -5.99
C VAL A 215 -25.43 -17.36 -7.02
N ALA A 216 -25.25 -16.95 -8.28
CA ALA A 216 -24.79 -17.85 -9.32
C ALA A 216 -23.36 -18.34 -9.05
N GLU A 217 -23.10 -19.64 -9.23
CA GLU A 217 -21.75 -20.22 -9.02
C GLU A 217 -20.66 -19.49 -9.83
N ALA A 218 -20.98 -19.08 -11.06
CA ALA A 218 -20.06 -18.36 -11.93
C ALA A 218 -19.60 -17.02 -11.34
N ASP A 219 -20.44 -16.37 -10.55
CA ASP A 219 -20.16 -15.07 -9.94
C ASP A 219 -19.17 -15.14 -8.76
N VAL A 220 -18.97 -16.31 -8.17
CA VAL A 220 -18.04 -16.55 -7.06
C VAL A 220 -17.00 -17.64 -7.38
N ALA A 221 -16.95 -18.09 -8.63
CA ALA A 221 -16.08 -19.17 -9.08
C ALA A 221 -14.58 -18.87 -8.90
N ASP A 222 -14.19 -17.61 -9.04
CA ASP A 222 -12.81 -17.16 -8.81
C ASP A 222 -12.40 -17.35 -7.32
N HIS A 223 -13.26 -17.00 -6.38
CA HIS A 223 -13.03 -17.25 -4.95
C HIS A 223 -13.04 -18.75 -4.63
N ALA A 224 -13.93 -19.52 -5.27
CA ALA A 224 -13.95 -20.96 -5.14
C ALA A 224 -12.66 -21.62 -5.61
N ALA A 225 -12.13 -21.17 -6.76
CA ALA A 225 -10.86 -21.65 -7.33
C ALA A 225 -9.67 -21.35 -6.41
N ILE A 226 -9.60 -20.12 -5.89
CA ILE A 226 -8.55 -19.68 -4.96
C ILE A 226 -8.60 -20.50 -3.67
N ALA A 227 -9.78 -20.62 -3.04
CA ALA A 227 -9.94 -21.39 -1.81
C ALA A 227 -9.57 -22.87 -2.02
N ALA A 228 -10.02 -23.50 -3.10
CA ALA A 228 -9.66 -24.88 -3.43
C ALA A 228 -8.14 -25.06 -3.61
N ALA A 229 -7.49 -24.12 -4.30
CA ALA A 229 -6.04 -24.13 -4.50
C ALA A 229 -5.29 -24.04 -3.17
N GLU A 230 -5.66 -23.09 -2.29
CA GLU A 230 -4.96 -22.89 -1.03
C GLU A 230 -5.25 -24.00 0.01
N LEU A 231 -6.40 -24.66 -0.08
CA LEU A 231 -6.75 -25.84 0.73
C LEU A 231 -6.15 -27.16 0.18
N GLY A 232 -5.31 -27.11 -0.87
CA GLY A 232 -4.66 -28.28 -1.43
C GLY A 232 -5.58 -29.20 -2.26
N GLN A 233 -6.77 -28.73 -2.65
CA GLN A 233 -7.74 -29.47 -3.49
C GLN A 233 -7.39 -29.29 -4.97
N ALA A 234 -6.22 -29.80 -5.39
CA ALA A 234 -5.61 -29.47 -6.68
C ALA A 234 -6.54 -29.73 -7.88
N ASP A 235 -7.13 -30.93 -7.99
CA ASP A 235 -8.02 -31.30 -9.12
C ASP A 235 -9.28 -30.42 -9.17
N ARG A 236 -9.78 -29.99 -8.01
CA ARG A 236 -10.92 -29.08 -7.95
C ARG A 236 -10.53 -27.67 -8.40
N ALA A 237 -9.38 -27.19 -7.94
CA ALA A 237 -8.85 -25.90 -8.32
C ALA A 237 -8.62 -25.83 -9.84
N ASP A 238 -8.06 -26.87 -10.44
CA ASP A 238 -7.83 -26.96 -11.88
C ASP A 238 -9.14 -26.80 -12.66
N ARG A 239 -10.15 -27.62 -12.34
CA ARG A 239 -11.46 -27.53 -13.01
C ARG A 239 -12.07 -26.13 -12.87
N LEU A 240 -11.97 -25.51 -11.69
CA LEU A 240 -12.52 -24.17 -11.47
C LEU A 240 -11.75 -23.11 -12.27
N PHE A 241 -10.42 -23.13 -12.25
CA PHE A 241 -9.62 -22.17 -13.04
C PHE A 241 -9.83 -22.32 -14.55
N GLU A 242 -10.14 -23.52 -15.05
CA GLU A 242 -10.44 -23.77 -16.47
C GLU A 242 -11.79 -23.18 -16.90
N THR A 243 -12.76 -23.12 -16.00
CA THR A 243 -14.09 -22.54 -16.29
C THR A 243 -14.11 -21.01 -16.27
N LEU A 244 -13.07 -20.36 -15.69
CA LEU A 244 -13.05 -18.90 -15.58
C LEU A 244 -12.78 -18.25 -16.94
N PRO A 245 -13.52 -17.18 -17.30
CA PRO A 245 -13.33 -16.48 -18.57
C PRO A 245 -11.97 -15.76 -18.60
N GLY A 246 -11.05 -16.23 -19.46
CA GLY A 246 -9.66 -15.80 -19.48
C GLY A 246 -9.45 -14.30 -19.55
N GLU A 247 -10.16 -13.58 -20.45
CA GLU A 247 -10.00 -12.12 -20.61
C GLU A 247 -10.62 -11.31 -19.46
N ALA A 248 -11.75 -11.75 -18.91
CA ALA A 248 -12.46 -11.07 -17.82
C ALA A 248 -11.90 -11.41 -16.42
N MET A 249 -10.91 -12.32 -16.34
CA MET A 249 -10.33 -12.73 -15.06
C MET A 249 -9.61 -11.56 -14.38
N ARG A 250 -9.91 -11.32 -13.09
CA ARG A 250 -9.22 -10.31 -12.27
C ARG A 250 -7.71 -10.59 -12.21
N ILE A 251 -6.88 -9.55 -12.12
CA ILE A 251 -5.41 -9.68 -12.01
C ILE A 251 -5.05 -10.61 -10.82
N ALA A 252 -5.68 -10.40 -9.67
CA ALA A 252 -5.46 -11.24 -8.50
C ALA A 252 -5.70 -12.73 -8.81
N THR A 253 -6.82 -13.07 -9.44
CA THR A 253 -7.18 -14.47 -9.78
C THR A 253 -6.17 -15.11 -10.73
N ARG A 254 -5.61 -14.33 -11.70
CA ARG A 254 -4.52 -14.79 -12.60
C ARG A 254 -3.27 -15.16 -11.80
N ILE A 255 -2.91 -14.31 -10.84
CA ILE A 255 -1.76 -14.56 -9.94
C ILE A 255 -2.00 -15.82 -9.10
N TRP A 256 -3.21 -16.01 -8.55
CA TRP A 256 -3.55 -17.21 -7.78
C TRP A 256 -3.48 -18.49 -8.63
N ARG A 257 -3.86 -18.43 -9.91
CA ARG A 257 -3.69 -19.54 -10.84
C ARG A 257 -2.22 -19.89 -11.06
N VAL A 258 -1.36 -18.89 -11.24
CA VAL A 258 0.10 -19.12 -11.36
C VAL A 258 0.67 -19.71 -10.07
N ARG A 259 0.29 -19.17 -8.90
CA ARG A 259 0.67 -19.73 -7.58
C ARG A 259 0.31 -21.21 -7.46
N HIS A 260 -0.90 -21.56 -7.84
CA HIS A 260 -1.39 -22.93 -7.83
C HIS A 260 -0.53 -23.87 -8.71
N LEU A 261 -0.18 -23.44 -9.91
CA LEU A 261 0.69 -24.21 -10.81
C LEU A 261 2.12 -24.33 -10.28
N LEU A 262 2.70 -23.28 -9.71
CA LEU A 262 4.02 -23.32 -9.10
C LEU A 262 4.07 -24.29 -7.93
N ARG A 263 3.09 -24.23 -7.02
CA ARG A 263 2.95 -25.15 -5.88
C ARG A 263 2.89 -26.61 -6.32
N GLY A 264 2.22 -26.89 -7.43
CA GLY A 264 2.14 -28.22 -8.05
C GLY A 264 3.34 -28.62 -8.91
N ALA A 265 4.43 -27.83 -8.92
CA ALA A 265 5.59 -28.00 -9.79
C ALA A 265 5.26 -28.14 -11.29
N ARG A 266 4.14 -27.53 -11.72
CA ARG A 266 3.64 -27.55 -13.11
C ARG A 266 4.22 -26.39 -13.92
N PHE A 267 5.54 -26.27 -13.93
CA PHE A 267 6.27 -25.15 -14.56
C PHE A 267 6.01 -24.99 -16.06
N PRO A 268 5.90 -26.07 -16.86
CA PRO A 268 5.56 -25.95 -18.28
C PRO A 268 4.18 -25.32 -18.54
N GLN A 269 3.25 -25.45 -17.60
CA GLN A 269 1.93 -24.84 -17.69
C GLN A 269 1.93 -23.39 -17.16
N ALA A 270 2.76 -23.09 -16.16
CA ALA A 270 2.90 -21.75 -15.60
C ALA A 270 3.60 -20.79 -16.56
N GLY A 271 4.60 -21.24 -17.30
CA GLY A 271 5.42 -20.42 -18.21
C GLY A 271 4.61 -19.55 -19.16
N PRO A 272 3.74 -20.15 -20.03
CA PRO A 272 2.93 -19.37 -20.96
C PRO A 272 2.00 -18.35 -20.28
N LEU A 273 1.50 -18.64 -19.07
CA LEU A 273 0.67 -17.70 -18.33
C LEU A 273 1.50 -16.51 -17.80
N VAL A 274 2.69 -16.77 -17.27
CA VAL A 274 3.63 -15.73 -16.84
C VAL A 274 4.00 -14.84 -18.02
N ASP A 275 4.38 -15.42 -19.16
CA ASP A 275 4.77 -14.67 -20.34
C ASP A 275 3.61 -13.80 -20.87
N ALA A 276 2.39 -14.31 -20.89
CA ALA A 276 1.20 -13.54 -21.29
C ALA A 276 0.91 -12.35 -20.36
N GLU A 277 1.14 -12.48 -19.03
CA GLU A 277 0.97 -11.36 -18.11
C GLU A 277 2.09 -10.31 -18.27
N ILE A 278 3.32 -10.73 -18.59
CA ILE A 278 4.43 -9.82 -18.90
C ILE A 278 4.13 -9.04 -20.21
N GLU A 279 3.66 -9.70 -21.24
CA GLU A 279 3.31 -9.08 -22.54
C GLU A 279 2.14 -8.10 -22.42
N ALA A 280 1.16 -8.41 -21.58
CA ALA A 280 0.01 -7.54 -21.35
C ALA A 280 0.36 -6.15 -20.76
N GLY A 281 1.51 -6.02 -20.11
CA GLY A 281 2.00 -4.74 -19.59
C GLY A 281 1.23 -4.20 -18.37
N GLY A 282 1.53 -2.96 -17.99
CA GLY A 282 0.82 -2.26 -16.94
C GLY A 282 0.76 -3.01 -15.60
N ALA A 283 -0.39 -2.96 -14.94
CA ALA A 283 -0.61 -3.58 -13.62
C ALA A 283 -0.48 -5.11 -13.65
N ARG A 284 -0.81 -5.77 -14.78
CA ARG A 284 -0.66 -7.22 -14.96
C ARG A 284 0.81 -7.61 -14.90
N ARG A 285 1.64 -6.90 -15.68
CA ARG A 285 3.10 -7.09 -15.69
C ARG A 285 3.70 -6.83 -14.31
N ALA A 286 3.29 -5.76 -13.62
CA ALA A 286 3.79 -5.46 -12.28
C ALA A 286 3.48 -6.57 -11.28
N ALA A 287 2.27 -7.12 -11.31
CA ALA A 287 1.83 -8.16 -10.40
C ALA A 287 2.52 -9.53 -10.63
N ILE A 288 2.96 -9.82 -11.85
CA ILE A 288 3.52 -11.15 -12.18
C ILE A 288 5.03 -11.26 -11.92
N TRP A 289 5.79 -10.16 -11.89
CA TRP A 289 7.24 -10.18 -11.72
C TRP A 289 7.74 -11.04 -10.56
N PRO A 290 7.13 -10.99 -9.35
CA PRO A 290 7.55 -11.84 -8.24
C PRO A 290 7.45 -13.34 -8.55
N TYR A 291 6.47 -13.75 -9.33
CA TYR A 291 6.23 -15.15 -9.69
C TYR A 291 7.06 -15.58 -10.92
N ALA A 292 7.30 -14.67 -11.85
CA ALA A 292 8.26 -14.87 -12.93
C ALA A 292 9.66 -15.15 -12.38
N LEU A 293 10.09 -14.38 -11.37
CA LEU A 293 11.35 -14.59 -10.65
C LEU A 293 11.47 -16.01 -10.10
N LEU A 294 10.42 -16.50 -9.42
CA LEU A 294 10.41 -17.83 -8.83
C LEU A 294 10.45 -18.93 -9.91
N LEU A 295 9.59 -18.80 -10.94
CA LEU A 295 9.52 -19.74 -12.04
C LEU A 295 10.89 -19.86 -12.76
N TRP A 296 11.49 -18.74 -13.13
CA TRP A 296 12.77 -18.71 -13.82
C TRP A 296 13.92 -19.27 -12.98
N ARG A 297 13.87 -19.05 -11.66
CA ARG A 297 14.83 -19.66 -10.74
C ARG A 297 14.65 -21.18 -10.62
N LEU A 298 13.41 -21.68 -10.62
CA LEU A 298 13.08 -23.11 -10.54
C LEU A 298 13.37 -23.89 -11.82
N THR A 299 13.44 -23.19 -12.97
CA THR A 299 13.66 -23.79 -14.27
C THR A 299 15.02 -23.47 -14.88
N ASP A 300 15.93 -22.86 -14.10
CA ASP A 300 17.24 -22.37 -14.58
C ASP A 300 17.15 -21.50 -15.85
N ASP A 301 16.05 -20.72 -15.98
CA ASP A 301 15.83 -19.82 -17.09
C ASP A 301 16.81 -18.65 -17.04
N PRO A 302 17.55 -18.31 -18.11
CA PRO A 302 18.52 -17.21 -18.12
C PRO A 302 17.91 -15.83 -17.80
N ARG A 303 16.60 -15.66 -17.98
CA ARG A 303 15.87 -14.44 -17.59
C ARG A 303 15.96 -14.15 -16.10
N TYR A 304 16.20 -15.17 -15.26
CA TYR A 304 16.47 -14.95 -13.83
C TYR A 304 17.69 -14.06 -13.62
N ALA A 305 18.80 -14.35 -14.31
CA ALA A 305 20.02 -13.56 -14.19
C ALA A 305 19.85 -12.12 -14.67
N TRP A 306 19.06 -11.91 -15.75
CA TRP A 306 18.69 -10.58 -16.22
C TRP A 306 17.85 -9.81 -15.20
N LEU A 307 16.83 -10.46 -14.60
CA LEU A 307 15.91 -9.80 -13.68
C LEU A 307 16.54 -9.48 -12.31
N ALA A 308 17.30 -10.41 -11.72
CA ALA A 308 17.75 -10.34 -10.34
C ALA A 308 19.25 -10.65 -10.13
N GLY A 309 20.00 -10.95 -11.19
CA GLY A 309 21.39 -11.41 -11.06
C GLY A 309 22.40 -10.31 -10.72
N ASP A 310 22.10 -9.04 -10.95
CA ASP A 310 23.02 -7.96 -10.59
C ASP A 310 23.02 -7.70 -9.07
N PRO A 311 24.15 -7.90 -8.37
CA PRO A 311 24.23 -7.69 -6.93
C PRO A 311 24.00 -6.22 -6.52
N GLY A 312 24.16 -5.27 -7.45
CA GLY A 312 23.92 -3.85 -7.23
C GLY A 312 22.43 -3.48 -7.10
N LEU A 313 21.50 -4.38 -7.42
CA LEU A 313 20.07 -4.17 -7.23
C LEU A 313 19.65 -4.16 -5.75
N VAL A 314 20.47 -4.72 -4.87
CA VAL A 314 20.27 -4.67 -3.42
C VAL A 314 21.44 -3.95 -2.80
N ARG A 315 21.20 -2.81 -2.15
CA ARG A 315 22.24 -2.00 -1.52
C ARG A 315 21.92 -1.66 -0.08
N THR A 316 22.98 -1.55 0.72
CA THR A 316 22.92 -1.09 2.11
C THR A 316 23.58 0.28 2.24
N PHE A 317 23.00 1.12 3.09
CA PHE A 317 23.51 2.47 3.40
C PHE A 317 23.58 2.60 4.92
N ASP A 318 24.71 3.08 5.43
CA ASP A 318 24.79 3.52 6.83
C ASP A 318 24.30 4.97 6.90
N LEU A 319 23.21 5.19 7.59
CA LEU A 319 22.61 6.51 7.77
C LEU A 319 22.78 7.05 9.19
N ARG A 320 23.50 6.38 10.06
CA ARG A 320 23.59 6.71 11.50
C ARG A 320 23.91 8.18 11.75
N ASP A 321 24.88 8.74 11.00
CA ASP A 321 25.31 10.13 11.14
C ASP A 321 24.40 11.15 10.45
N ARG A 322 23.41 10.68 9.68
CA ARG A 322 22.44 11.51 8.94
C ARG A 322 21.05 11.48 9.55
N LEU A 323 20.77 10.50 10.40
CA LEU A 323 19.50 10.36 11.09
C LEU A 323 19.46 11.24 12.34
N PRO A 324 18.27 11.61 12.83
CA PRO A 324 18.11 12.06 14.20
C PRO A 324 18.72 11.05 15.18
N PRO A 325 19.07 11.45 16.42
CA PRO A 325 19.50 10.52 17.44
C PRO A 325 18.53 9.34 17.52
N LEU A 326 19.03 8.11 17.35
CA LEU A 326 18.20 6.91 17.20
C LEU A 326 17.27 6.69 18.39
N ASP A 327 17.70 7.02 19.60
CA ASP A 327 16.86 6.88 20.79
C ASP A 327 15.67 7.85 20.75
N ALA A 328 15.89 9.09 20.32
CA ALA A 328 14.83 10.09 20.16
C ALA A 328 13.85 9.68 19.04
N LEU A 329 14.39 9.20 17.92
CA LEU A 329 13.59 8.68 16.80
C LEU A 329 12.77 7.46 17.24
N ALA A 330 13.39 6.51 17.94
CA ALA A 330 12.69 5.33 18.46
C ALA A 330 11.57 5.69 19.45
N ALA A 331 11.85 6.62 20.36
CA ALA A 331 10.84 7.11 21.32
C ALA A 331 9.66 7.74 20.59
N HIS A 332 9.92 8.61 19.59
CA HIS A 332 8.88 9.23 18.77
C HIS A 332 8.05 8.18 18.01
N LEU A 333 8.70 7.27 17.27
CA LEU A 333 8.00 6.24 16.50
C LEU A 333 7.12 5.37 17.40
N ARG A 334 7.56 5.00 18.60
CA ARG A 334 6.75 4.20 19.55
C ARG A 334 5.43 4.87 19.91
N THR A 335 5.38 6.20 19.96
CA THR A 335 4.13 6.95 20.24
C THR A 335 3.10 6.83 19.12
N LEU A 336 3.55 6.51 17.91
CA LEU A 336 2.68 6.37 16.73
C LEU A 336 2.05 4.97 16.61
N HIS A 337 2.52 3.99 17.41
CA HIS A 337 1.99 2.62 17.39
C HIS A 337 0.78 2.49 18.33
N VAL A 338 -0.38 2.91 17.87
CA VAL A 338 -1.65 2.89 18.64
C VAL A 338 -2.42 1.57 18.47
N ALA A 339 -2.11 0.78 17.45
CA ALA A 339 -2.77 -0.50 17.18
C ALA A 339 -2.43 -1.55 18.25
N ARG A 340 -3.40 -2.44 18.54
CA ARG A 340 -3.25 -3.56 19.48
C ARG A 340 -2.93 -4.88 18.76
N SER A 341 -3.15 -4.93 17.45
CA SER A 341 -2.93 -6.09 16.59
C SER A 341 -2.48 -5.65 15.20
N GLU A 342 -2.10 -6.61 14.36
CA GLU A 342 -1.72 -6.40 12.97
C GLU A 342 -2.92 -6.01 12.11
N TYR A 343 -2.65 -5.35 10.99
CA TYR A 343 -3.60 -5.16 9.90
C TYR A 343 -4.02 -6.52 9.30
N LEU A 344 -5.21 -6.58 8.70
CA LEU A 344 -5.77 -7.83 8.19
C LEU A 344 -4.98 -8.41 7.01
N ASP A 345 -4.41 -7.54 6.18
CA ASP A 345 -3.75 -7.87 4.92
C ASP A 345 -2.21 -7.68 4.94
N GLN A 346 -1.61 -7.57 6.14
CA GLN A 346 -0.18 -7.27 6.27
C GLN A 346 0.66 -8.51 6.59
N SER A 347 1.94 -8.44 6.19
CA SER A 347 2.94 -9.49 6.43
C SER A 347 3.45 -9.53 7.87
N VAL A 348 3.15 -8.54 8.68
CA VAL A 348 3.54 -8.45 10.10
C VAL A 348 2.91 -9.58 10.89
N ARG A 349 3.72 -10.26 11.71
CA ARG A 349 3.29 -11.27 12.68
C ARG A 349 3.97 -10.97 14.02
N GLY A 350 3.19 -10.87 15.09
CA GLY A 350 3.69 -10.55 16.42
C GLY A 350 4.15 -9.10 16.58
N GLY A 351 3.44 -8.16 15.99
CA GLY A 351 3.78 -6.74 16.05
C GLY A 351 2.68 -5.80 15.62
N THR A 352 3.04 -4.54 15.47
CA THR A 352 2.14 -3.48 15.00
C THR A 352 2.83 -2.63 13.92
N GLN A 353 2.03 -1.95 13.13
CA GLN A 353 2.45 -0.98 12.13
C GLN A 353 1.77 0.36 12.41
N THR A 354 2.44 1.47 12.07
CA THR A 354 1.82 2.79 12.14
C THR A 354 0.76 2.96 11.07
N ASP A 355 -0.28 3.71 11.40
CA ASP A 355 -1.34 4.06 10.46
C ASP A 355 -0.96 5.30 9.63
N GLY A 356 -1.43 5.33 8.37
CA GLY A 356 -1.21 6.42 7.45
C GLY A 356 0.24 6.51 6.91
N PRO A 357 0.49 7.46 6.00
CA PRO A 357 1.81 7.67 5.39
C PRO A 357 2.76 8.38 6.36
N LEU A 358 3.70 7.65 6.93
CA LEU A 358 4.66 8.18 7.92
C LEU A 358 5.39 9.44 7.41
N PHE A 359 5.90 9.42 6.17
CA PHE A 359 6.70 10.52 5.62
C PHE A 359 5.91 11.76 5.20
N SER A 360 4.59 11.71 5.26
CA SER A 360 3.71 12.88 5.10
C SER A 360 3.62 13.74 6.37
N ARG A 361 3.99 13.18 7.52
CA ARG A 361 3.99 13.89 8.81
C ARG A 361 4.98 15.06 8.79
N ILE A 362 4.58 16.17 9.40
CA ILE A 362 5.37 17.42 9.40
C ILE A 362 6.16 17.65 10.69
N ASP A 363 6.14 16.72 11.62
CA ASP A 363 6.98 16.82 12.82
C ASP A 363 8.49 16.77 12.46
N PRO A 364 9.35 17.48 13.22
CA PRO A 364 10.76 17.65 12.87
C PRO A 364 11.55 16.34 12.78
N LEU A 365 11.25 15.34 13.64
CA LEU A 365 11.97 14.05 13.61
C LEU A 365 11.64 13.25 12.35
N THR A 366 10.38 13.19 11.97
CA THR A 366 9.96 12.53 10.73
C THR A 366 10.49 13.24 9.50
N GLN A 367 10.52 14.57 9.47
CA GLN A 367 11.06 15.33 8.35
C GLN A 367 12.58 15.13 8.20
N ALA A 368 13.33 15.10 9.29
CA ALA A 368 14.77 14.81 9.26
C ALA A 368 15.06 13.37 8.80
N LEU A 369 14.29 12.40 9.30
CA LEU A 369 14.32 11.00 8.84
C LEU A 369 14.06 10.91 7.33
N ARG A 370 13.00 11.56 6.84
CA ARG A 370 12.64 11.58 5.42
C ARG A 370 13.75 12.17 4.56
N ALA A 371 14.37 13.27 4.99
CA ALA A 371 15.48 13.91 4.26
C ALA A 371 16.69 12.97 4.13
N ALA A 372 17.06 12.26 5.20
CA ALA A 372 18.15 11.29 5.18
C ALA A 372 17.86 10.12 4.21
N VAL A 373 16.62 9.62 4.22
CA VAL A 373 16.15 8.53 3.36
C VAL A 373 16.16 8.95 1.89
N VAL A 374 15.62 10.13 1.55
CA VAL A 374 15.60 10.64 0.16
C VAL A 374 17.03 10.73 -0.40
N GLY A 375 17.99 11.22 0.38
CA GLY A 375 19.40 11.27 -0.04
C GLY A 375 20.00 9.88 -0.33
N ALA A 376 19.60 8.86 0.42
CA ALA A 376 20.02 7.48 0.16
C ALA A 376 19.35 6.89 -1.09
N ILE A 377 18.06 7.19 -1.31
CA ILE A 377 17.34 6.77 -2.53
C ILE A 377 18.00 7.39 -3.76
N ASP A 378 18.34 8.67 -3.72
CA ASP A 378 19.02 9.34 -4.83
C ASP A 378 20.40 8.72 -5.13
N ALA A 379 21.17 8.39 -4.09
CA ALA A 379 22.44 7.68 -4.24
C ALA A 379 22.25 6.25 -4.81
N TYR A 380 21.19 5.55 -4.39
CA TYR A 380 20.84 4.24 -4.93
C TYR A 380 20.50 4.33 -6.43
N VAL A 381 19.62 5.25 -6.80
CA VAL A 381 19.16 5.41 -8.19
C VAL A 381 20.31 5.85 -9.11
N ALA A 382 21.19 6.72 -8.64
CA ALA A 382 22.38 7.14 -9.38
C ALA A 382 23.37 5.99 -9.63
N ALA A 383 23.40 5.01 -8.73
CA ALA A 383 24.31 3.87 -8.81
C ALA A 383 23.69 2.61 -9.47
N LEU A 384 22.43 2.67 -9.93
CA LEU A 384 21.80 1.58 -10.69
C LEU A 384 22.51 1.38 -12.03
N PRO A 385 22.54 0.14 -12.57
CA PRO A 385 23.03 -0.15 -13.92
C PRO A 385 22.41 0.75 -15.00
N ALA A 386 22.95 0.69 -16.20
CA ALA A 386 22.42 1.42 -17.35
C ALA A 386 20.90 1.16 -17.53
N PRO A 387 20.12 2.15 -18.00
CA PRO A 387 18.71 1.96 -18.26
C PRO A 387 18.44 0.82 -19.25
N ASP A 388 17.49 -0.04 -18.90
CA ASP A 388 16.94 -1.10 -19.76
C ASP A 388 15.41 -0.94 -19.76
N PRO A 389 14.80 -0.49 -20.85
CA PRO A 389 13.35 -0.23 -20.91
C PRO A 389 12.48 -1.46 -20.66
N SER A 390 13.01 -2.67 -20.80
CA SER A 390 12.28 -3.92 -20.56
C SER A 390 12.33 -4.35 -19.08
N HIS A 391 13.35 -3.89 -18.34
CA HIS A 391 13.56 -4.29 -16.95
C HIS A 391 12.69 -3.47 -15.97
N PRO A 392 11.95 -4.12 -15.04
CA PRO A 392 11.01 -3.42 -14.15
C PRO A 392 11.63 -2.37 -13.22
N LEU A 393 12.91 -2.50 -12.87
CA LEU A 393 13.61 -1.50 -12.07
C LEU A 393 14.39 -0.51 -12.94
N LEU A 394 15.11 -1.00 -13.96
CA LEU A 394 16.04 -0.18 -14.74
C LEU A 394 15.36 0.62 -15.84
N GLY A 395 14.17 0.20 -16.28
CA GLY A 395 13.36 0.88 -17.29
C GLY A 395 12.60 2.11 -16.77
N VAL A 396 12.61 2.34 -15.46
CA VAL A 396 11.89 3.46 -14.85
C VAL A 396 12.70 4.75 -14.99
N ARG A 397 12.02 5.87 -15.24
CA ARG A 397 12.61 7.22 -15.31
C ARG A 397 13.34 7.55 -14.02
N ARG A 398 14.51 8.20 -14.13
CA ARG A 398 15.37 8.54 -12.99
C ARG A 398 15.48 10.04 -12.72
N ASP A 399 14.88 10.86 -13.58
CA ASP A 399 14.95 12.32 -13.63
C ASP A 399 13.82 13.03 -12.86
N ARG A 400 12.98 12.27 -12.13
CA ARG A 400 11.84 12.79 -11.38
C ARG A 400 12.11 12.81 -9.87
N ARG A 401 11.41 13.70 -9.17
CA ARG A 401 11.38 13.74 -7.70
C ARG A 401 10.92 12.39 -7.14
N ARG A 402 11.54 11.95 -6.05
CA ARG A 402 11.15 10.71 -5.35
C ARG A 402 9.84 10.92 -4.63
N ARG A 403 8.88 10.03 -4.87
CA ARG A 403 7.58 9.98 -4.21
C ARG A 403 7.43 8.65 -3.52
N PHE A 404 6.68 8.62 -2.44
CA PHE A 404 6.44 7.40 -1.70
C PHE A 404 5.07 6.83 -2.05
N ALA A 405 5.02 5.55 -2.42
CA ALA A 405 3.78 4.79 -2.56
C ALA A 405 3.19 4.47 -1.19
N GLY A 406 4.06 4.29 -0.19
CA GLY A 406 3.72 4.10 1.21
C GLY A 406 4.94 4.26 2.09
N SER A 407 4.73 4.57 3.37
CA SER A 407 5.80 4.64 4.38
C SER A 407 5.20 4.41 5.76
N TRP A 408 5.85 3.57 6.55
CA TRP A 408 5.35 3.16 7.87
C TRP A 408 6.49 2.75 8.80
N SER A 409 6.24 2.77 10.10
CA SER A 409 7.08 2.13 11.09
C SER A 409 6.48 0.78 11.46
N VAL A 410 7.34 -0.22 11.67
CA VAL A 410 6.95 -1.54 12.17
C VAL A 410 7.63 -1.81 13.49
N ARG A 411 6.84 -2.25 14.46
CA ARG A 411 7.29 -2.60 15.80
C ARG A 411 6.97 -4.07 16.05
N LEU A 412 7.97 -4.92 15.91
CA LEU A 412 7.88 -6.34 16.26
C LEU A 412 8.27 -6.55 17.72
N ARG A 413 7.64 -7.50 18.38
CA ARG A 413 7.93 -7.92 19.75
C ARG A 413 8.07 -9.43 19.79
N GLY A 414 8.74 -9.96 20.76
CA GLY A 414 9.14 -11.35 20.97
C GLY A 414 8.54 -12.38 19.98
N ALA A 415 9.38 -13.14 19.30
CA ALA A 415 9.03 -14.05 18.20
C ALA A 415 8.39 -13.39 16.96
N GLY A 416 8.30 -12.04 16.91
CA GLY A 416 7.73 -11.32 15.79
C GLY A 416 8.60 -11.39 14.53
N TYR A 417 7.95 -11.40 13.35
CA TYR A 417 8.62 -11.44 12.06
C TYR A 417 7.74 -10.86 10.95
N HIS A 418 8.31 -10.62 9.80
CA HIS A 418 7.55 -10.42 8.56
C HIS A 418 7.51 -11.73 7.78
N ALA A 419 6.31 -12.23 7.49
CA ALA A 419 6.14 -13.28 6.49
C ALA A 419 6.67 -12.81 5.14
N ASN A 420 7.25 -13.73 4.35
CA ASN A 420 7.79 -13.37 3.05
C ASN A 420 6.67 -12.84 2.14
N HIS A 421 6.88 -11.66 1.56
CA HIS A 421 5.91 -10.92 0.76
C HIS A 421 6.59 -10.05 -0.31
N VAL A 422 5.81 -9.34 -1.08
CA VAL A 422 6.25 -8.44 -2.17
C VAL A 422 5.37 -7.20 -2.24
N HIS A 423 5.88 -6.13 -2.86
CA HIS A 423 5.16 -4.87 -3.08
C HIS A 423 5.08 -4.54 -4.58
N PRO A 424 4.25 -5.24 -5.37
CA PRO A 424 4.29 -5.17 -6.84
C PRO A 424 3.92 -3.80 -7.42
N GLN A 425 3.35 -2.90 -6.63
CA GLN A 425 3.05 -1.53 -7.06
C GLN A 425 4.18 -0.53 -6.78
N GLY A 426 5.16 -0.92 -5.95
CA GLY A 426 6.35 -0.13 -5.69
C GLY A 426 7.41 -0.27 -6.78
N TRP A 427 8.34 0.65 -6.78
CA TRP A 427 9.56 0.59 -7.59
C TRP A 427 10.74 0.07 -6.77
N ILE A 428 10.97 0.70 -5.61
CA ILE A 428 12.04 0.37 -4.66
C ILE A 428 11.42 0.19 -3.29
N SER A 429 11.67 -0.95 -2.65
CA SER A 429 11.28 -1.23 -1.26
C SER A 429 12.47 -1.10 -0.32
N SER A 430 12.19 -1.04 0.97
CA SER A 430 13.20 -0.71 1.97
C SER A 430 13.03 -1.41 3.30
N ALA A 431 14.12 -1.40 4.08
CA ALA A 431 14.11 -1.66 5.51
C ALA A 431 15.17 -0.79 6.20
N LEU A 432 14.75 0.13 7.07
CA LEU A 432 15.63 0.94 7.91
C LEU A 432 15.51 0.46 9.37
N TYR A 433 16.61 0.10 9.99
CA TYR A 433 16.65 -0.36 11.37
C TYR A 433 16.85 0.81 12.32
N VAL A 434 15.91 1.02 13.25
CA VAL A 434 15.95 2.10 14.25
C VAL A 434 16.35 1.59 15.62
N ALA A 435 15.70 0.52 16.08
CA ALA A 435 16.07 -0.18 17.31
C ALA A 435 16.02 -1.69 17.09
N LEU A 436 16.93 -2.40 17.73
CA LEU A 436 17.11 -3.85 17.60
C LEU A 436 17.07 -4.51 18.97
N PRO A 437 16.61 -5.78 19.05
CA PRO A 437 16.72 -6.55 20.26
C PRO A 437 18.21 -6.82 20.58
N GLU A 438 18.52 -6.98 21.86
CA GLU A 438 19.83 -7.46 22.29
C GLU A 438 20.01 -8.92 21.87
N THR A 439 21.17 -9.26 21.29
CA THR A 439 21.53 -10.63 20.98
C THR A 439 21.75 -11.41 22.26
N ARG A 440 21.15 -12.58 22.39
CA ARG A 440 21.21 -13.42 23.60
C ARG A 440 21.87 -14.76 23.32
N PRO A 441 22.48 -15.39 24.31
CA PRO A 441 22.93 -16.78 24.18
C PRO A 441 21.75 -17.67 23.82
N GLY A 442 21.87 -18.42 22.72
CA GLY A 442 20.84 -19.32 22.22
C GLY A 442 19.96 -18.74 21.10
N ASP A 443 20.12 -17.46 20.76
CA ASP A 443 19.51 -16.92 19.54
C ASP A 443 20.10 -17.61 18.30
N ALA A 444 19.25 -17.83 17.28
CA ALA A 444 19.74 -18.29 15.99
C ALA A 444 20.69 -17.24 15.39
N PRO A 445 21.77 -17.66 14.69
CA PRO A 445 22.75 -16.72 14.13
C PRO A 445 22.14 -15.64 13.24
N GLU A 446 21.03 -15.94 12.57
CA GLU A 446 20.33 -15.05 11.64
C GLU A 446 19.05 -14.46 12.24
N ALA A 447 18.87 -14.47 13.58
CA ALA A 447 17.69 -13.91 14.24
C ALA A 447 17.50 -12.43 13.88
N GLY A 448 16.31 -12.07 13.41
CA GLY A 448 15.97 -10.71 12.97
C GLY A 448 16.55 -10.28 11.61
N TRP A 449 17.31 -11.12 10.91
CA TRP A 449 17.88 -10.78 9.60
C TRP A 449 16.81 -10.66 8.52
N LEU A 450 17.06 -9.78 7.55
CA LEU A 450 16.23 -9.64 6.34
C LEU A 450 16.65 -10.73 5.34
N ALA A 451 15.68 -11.56 4.95
CA ALA A 451 15.83 -12.57 3.90
C ALA A 451 15.24 -12.04 2.59
N LEU A 452 16.00 -12.13 1.51
CA LEU A 452 15.59 -11.70 0.16
C LEU A 452 15.58 -12.88 -0.79
N GLY A 453 14.58 -12.94 -1.68
CA GLY A 453 14.45 -13.96 -2.73
C GLY A 453 13.84 -15.29 -2.25
N GLU A 454 13.42 -15.41 -1.03
CA GLU A 454 12.71 -16.57 -0.48
C GLU A 454 11.19 -16.33 -0.57
N PRO A 455 10.41 -17.23 -1.24
CA PRO A 455 8.96 -17.08 -1.36
C PRO A 455 8.23 -17.32 -0.04
N GLN A 456 6.92 -17.03 -0.03
CA GLN A 456 6.04 -17.42 1.07
C GLN A 456 6.06 -18.94 1.29
N ALA A 457 6.11 -19.37 2.55
CA ALA A 457 6.05 -20.80 2.91
C ALA A 457 4.81 -21.51 2.34
N ALA A 458 3.68 -20.81 2.24
CA ALA A 458 2.44 -21.32 1.64
C ALA A 458 2.58 -21.73 0.16
N LEU A 459 3.62 -21.27 -0.55
CA LEU A 459 3.91 -21.74 -1.91
C LEU A 459 4.53 -23.14 -1.94
N GLY A 460 5.05 -23.65 -0.82
CA GLY A 460 5.65 -24.99 -0.76
C GLY A 460 6.87 -25.20 -1.64
N LEU A 461 7.56 -24.10 -2.02
CA LEU A 461 8.74 -24.13 -2.88
C LEU A 461 10.01 -24.17 -2.03
N ASP A 462 10.89 -25.13 -2.30
CA ASP A 462 12.21 -25.23 -1.65
C ASP A 462 13.20 -24.27 -2.33
N LEU A 463 13.07 -23.00 -2.05
CA LEU A 463 13.92 -21.93 -2.55
C LEU A 463 14.49 -21.14 -1.37
N PRO A 464 15.77 -21.36 -1.00
CA PRO A 464 16.40 -20.59 0.07
C PRO A 464 16.55 -19.11 -0.31
N PRO A 465 16.74 -18.20 0.66
CA PRO A 465 17.01 -16.80 0.35
C PRO A 465 18.27 -16.68 -0.53
N THR A 466 18.22 -15.76 -1.48
CA THR A 466 19.36 -15.45 -2.33
C THR A 466 20.34 -14.50 -1.64
N ARG A 467 19.85 -13.76 -0.65
CA ARG A 467 20.66 -12.83 0.14
C ARG A 467 20.07 -12.69 1.55
N MET A 468 20.95 -12.72 2.52
CA MET A 468 20.64 -12.38 3.91
C MET A 468 21.32 -11.07 4.26
N VAL A 469 20.60 -10.17 4.96
CA VAL A 469 21.13 -8.87 5.39
C VAL A 469 20.99 -8.74 6.90
N GLU A 470 22.15 -8.60 7.56
CA GLU A 470 22.23 -8.39 9.00
C GLU A 470 21.59 -7.06 9.41
N PRO A 471 20.70 -7.05 10.43
CA PRO A 471 20.17 -5.82 10.99
C PRO A 471 21.25 -5.08 11.79
N VAL A 472 21.48 -3.82 11.45
CA VAL A 472 22.36 -2.90 12.18
C VAL A 472 21.62 -1.58 12.38
N ALA A 473 21.56 -1.05 13.59
CA ALA A 473 20.88 0.20 13.87
C ALA A 473 21.47 1.36 13.04
N GLY A 474 20.62 2.11 12.32
CA GLY A 474 21.00 3.14 11.35
C GLY A 474 21.25 2.61 9.92
N ARG A 475 21.23 1.30 9.69
CA ARG A 475 21.36 0.72 8.35
C ARG A 475 20.03 0.77 7.61
N LEU A 476 20.06 1.29 6.38
CA LEU A 476 18.99 1.21 5.40
C LEU A 476 19.35 0.19 4.33
N VAL A 477 18.40 -0.68 3.99
CA VAL A 477 18.48 -1.60 2.84
C VAL A 477 17.50 -1.14 1.79
N LEU A 478 17.94 -1.01 0.53
CA LEU A 478 17.09 -0.70 -0.63
C LEU A 478 17.17 -1.85 -1.64
N PHE A 479 16.03 -2.27 -2.16
CA PHE A 479 15.91 -3.41 -3.08
C PHE A 479 14.67 -3.26 -3.99
N PRO A 480 14.59 -3.99 -5.12
CA PRO A 480 13.43 -3.94 -6.00
C PRO A 480 12.14 -4.40 -5.29
N SER A 481 11.05 -3.67 -5.46
CA SER A 481 9.79 -3.94 -4.75
C SER A 481 9.12 -5.28 -5.14
N TRP A 482 9.41 -5.82 -6.30
CA TRP A 482 8.97 -7.15 -6.74
C TRP A 482 9.79 -8.31 -6.14
N MET A 483 10.89 -8.03 -5.43
CA MET A 483 11.70 -9.06 -4.80
C MET A 483 11.03 -9.58 -3.54
N TRP A 484 10.87 -10.90 -3.43
CA TRP A 484 10.38 -11.56 -2.23
C TRP A 484 11.26 -11.21 -1.04
N HIS A 485 10.66 -10.83 0.07
CA HIS A 485 11.39 -10.48 1.28
C HIS A 485 10.58 -10.73 2.54
N GLY A 486 11.29 -11.03 3.61
CA GLY A 486 10.75 -11.24 4.95
C GLY A 486 11.84 -11.13 5.98
N THR A 487 11.52 -11.40 7.25
CA THR A 487 12.52 -11.36 8.32
C THR A 487 12.49 -12.63 9.13
N ARG A 488 13.66 -13.09 9.55
CA ARG A 488 13.76 -14.21 10.47
C ARG A 488 13.19 -13.80 11.84
N PRO A 489 12.43 -14.67 12.51
CA PRO A 489 11.98 -14.40 13.87
C PRO A 489 13.16 -14.26 14.84
N PHE A 490 12.95 -13.51 15.91
CA PHE A 490 13.87 -13.38 17.03
C PHE A 490 13.13 -13.73 18.33
N VAL A 491 13.87 -14.17 19.36
CA VAL A 491 13.24 -14.81 20.54
C VAL A 491 12.56 -13.79 21.44
N GLU A 492 13.24 -12.69 21.78
CA GLU A 492 12.75 -11.72 22.77
C GLU A 492 13.24 -10.31 22.48
N GLY A 493 12.57 -9.32 23.02
CA GLY A 493 12.89 -7.91 22.85
C GLY A 493 11.99 -7.19 21.84
N GLU A 494 12.47 -6.06 21.35
CA GLU A 494 11.79 -5.20 20.38
C GLU A 494 12.68 -4.99 19.16
N ARG A 495 12.08 -5.11 17.97
CA ARG A 495 12.67 -4.64 16.71
C ARG A 495 11.79 -3.54 16.14
N LEU A 496 12.35 -2.33 16.04
CA LEU A 496 11.68 -1.17 15.48
C LEU A 496 12.35 -0.77 14.16
N THR A 497 11.57 -0.76 13.10
CA THR A 497 12.03 -0.42 11.75
C THR A 497 11.13 0.64 11.13
N VAL A 498 11.68 1.35 10.14
CA VAL A 498 10.91 2.14 9.19
C VAL A 498 11.02 1.47 7.83
N ALA A 499 9.90 1.26 7.19
CA ALA A 499 9.81 0.74 5.83
C ALA A 499 9.06 1.74 4.95
N PHE A 500 9.41 1.74 3.68
CA PHE A 500 8.74 2.56 2.67
C PHE A 500 8.93 1.94 1.30
N ASP A 501 7.98 2.25 0.42
CA ASP A 501 8.08 1.97 -1.00
C ASP A 501 8.16 3.28 -1.78
N VAL A 502 9.14 3.36 -2.67
CA VAL A 502 9.23 4.47 -3.64
C VAL A 502 8.29 4.16 -4.79
N ALA A 503 7.43 5.11 -5.13
CA ALA A 503 6.55 4.99 -6.28
C ALA A 503 7.35 5.08 -7.58
N PRO A 504 7.02 4.28 -8.61
CA PRO A 504 7.60 4.49 -9.93
C PRO A 504 7.19 5.88 -10.45
N PRO A 505 8.14 6.72 -10.91
CA PRO A 505 7.84 7.97 -11.60
C PRO A 505 6.97 7.71 -12.84
N ARG A 506 5.93 8.51 -13.00
CA ARG A 506 5.02 8.48 -14.16
C ARG A 506 5.55 9.27 -15.33
#